data_11ce87bfa86edf2f351c0796d59bb0c8
#
_entry.id   11ce87bfa86edf2f351c0796d59bb0c8
#
_cell.length_a   1.000
_cell.length_b   1.000
_cell.length_c   1.000
_cell.angle_alpha   90.00
_cell.angle_beta   90.00
_cell.angle_gamma   90.00
#
_symmetry.space_group_name_H-M   'P 1'
#
loop_
_entity.id
_entity.type
_entity.pdbx_description
1 polymer ?
#
loop_
_entity_poly.entity_id
_entity_poly.type
_entity_poly.pdbx_seq_one_letter_code
_entity_poly.pdbx_strand_id
1 'polypeptide(L)'
;MRDLPHIESIYVEVDGALDAQRTAAHADGDTAAVQRIESKQRINDQAYFVLCWGQLEMAIDDMCRNAIRRRQSSGNWAIRRAWDLYNPDDDRLSGLRFDHRTALVLDQKAGSNSPWAKTMSYYALRNQIAHGTLKAERIDIHEVVQEFFQIQSFLQG
;
A
#
# COMPACT_ATOMS: atom_id res chain seq x y z
N MET A 1 -5.72 -6.49 -6.48
CA MET A 1 -5.27 -5.11 -6.80
C MET A 1 -5.52 -4.77 -8.27
N ARG A 2 -6.79 -4.66 -8.61
CA ARG A 2 -7.24 -4.53 -10.01
C ARG A 2 -6.79 -3.23 -10.67
N ASP A 3 -6.83 -2.14 -9.92
CA ASP A 3 -6.62 -0.80 -10.48
C ASP A 3 -5.16 -0.32 -10.38
N LEU A 4 -4.28 -1.12 -9.75
CA LEU A 4 -2.89 -0.76 -9.53
C LEU A 4 -2.11 -0.44 -10.84
N PRO A 5 -2.24 -1.24 -11.94
CA PRO A 5 -1.57 -0.91 -13.20
C PRO A 5 -2.09 0.40 -13.83
N HIS A 6 -3.38 0.71 -13.63
CA HIS A 6 -3.96 1.95 -14.15
C HIS A 6 -3.46 3.16 -13.36
N ILE A 7 -3.35 3.05 -12.03
CA ILE A 7 -2.77 4.08 -11.16
C ILE A 7 -1.32 4.36 -11.58
N GLU A 8 -0.54 3.31 -11.81
CA GLU A 8 0.86 3.42 -12.27
C GLU A 8 0.95 4.10 -13.64
N SER A 9 0.09 3.73 -14.60
CA SER A 9 0.07 4.35 -15.94
C SER A 9 -0.17 5.85 -15.88
N ILE A 10 -1.16 6.30 -15.07
CA ILE A 10 -1.45 7.71 -14.89
C ILE A 10 -0.28 8.43 -14.18
N TYR A 11 0.32 7.78 -13.19
CA TYR A 11 1.51 8.32 -12.53
C TYR A 11 2.64 8.61 -13.53
N VAL A 12 2.94 7.66 -14.41
CA VAL A 12 3.99 7.80 -15.41
C VAL A 12 3.72 8.98 -16.35
N GLU A 13 2.49 9.19 -16.78
CA GLU A 13 2.11 10.33 -17.62
C GLU A 13 2.32 11.66 -16.90
N VAL A 14 1.87 11.75 -15.64
CA VAL A 14 1.98 12.98 -14.84
C VAL A 14 3.42 13.30 -14.49
N ASP A 15 4.18 12.29 -14.03
CA ASP A 15 5.58 12.49 -13.68
C ASP A 15 6.44 12.82 -14.90
N GLY A 16 6.17 12.19 -16.06
CA GLY A 16 6.82 12.51 -17.31
C GLY A 16 6.57 13.95 -17.78
N ALA A 17 5.35 14.45 -17.60
CA ALA A 17 5.03 15.85 -17.90
C ALA A 17 5.77 16.82 -16.95
N LEU A 18 5.90 16.49 -15.67
CA LEU A 18 6.67 17.28 -14.71
C LEU A 18 8.17 17.24 -15.03
N ASP A 19 8.68 16.10 -15.44
CA ASP A 19 10.10 15.95 -15.83
C ASP A 19 10.47 16.77 -17.07
N ALA A 20 9.58 16.79 -18.07
CA ALA A 20 9.73 17.65 -19.24
C ALA A 20 9.77 19.15 -18.85
N GLN A 21 8.89 19.59 -17.94
CA GLN A 21 8.90 20.96 -17.41
C GLN A 21 10.20 21.28 -16.66
N ARG A 22 10.67 20.33 -15.83
CA ARG A 22 11.94 20.47 -15.09
C ARG A 22 13.12 20.63 -16.05
N THR A 23 13.16 19.81 -17.09
CA THR A 23 14.20 19.85 -18.11
C THR A 23 14.24 21.21 -18.84
N ALA A 24 13.07 21.72 -19.23
CA ALA A 24 12.96 23.04 -19.85
C ALA A 24 13.44 24.17 -18.90
N ALA A 25 12.96 24.17 -17.64
CA ALA A 25 13.38 25.17 -16.66
C ALA A 25 14.90 25.11 -16.38
N HIS A 26 15.50 23.91 -16.41
CA HIS A 26 16.94 23.74 -16.27
C HIS A 26 17.69 24.33 -17.47
N ALA A 27 17.20 24.11 -18.69
CA ALA A 27 17.80 24.70 -19.92
C ALA A 27 17.74 26.24 -19.91
N ASP A 28 16.67 26.80 -19.34
CA ASP A 28 16.49 28.25 -19.20
C ASP A 28 17.28 28.87 -18.01
N GLY A 29 17.95 28.02 -17.19
CA GLY A 29 18.68 28.45 -15.99
C GLY A 29 17.78 28.92 -14.83
N ASP A 30 16.46 28.62 -14.86
CA ASP A 30 15.51 28.99 -13.80
C ASP A 30 15.56 27.99 -12.65
N THR A 31 16.52 28.17 -11.76
CA THR A 31 16.72 27.32 -10.56
C THR A 31 15.48 27.31 -9.66
N ALA A 32 14.75 28.42 -9.56
CA ALA A 32 13.55 28.50 -8.74
C ALA A 32 12.40 27.68 -9.32
N ALA A 33 12.24 27.67 -10.65
CA ALA A 33 11.28 26.79 -11.32
C ALA A 33 11.65 25.32 -11.14
N VAL A 34 12.93 24.94 -11.29
CA VAL A 34 13.41 23.57 -11.05
C VAL A 34 13.02 23.11 -9.64
N GLN A 35 13.34 23.86 -8.60
CA GLN A 35 13.00 23.49 -7.21
C GLN A 35 11.48 23.36 -6.99
N ARG A 36 10.66 24.24 -7.59
CA ARG A 36 9.19 24.14 -7.51
C ARG A 36 8.69 22.85 -8.15
N ILE A 37 9.25 22.47 -9.32
CA ILE A 37 8.83 21.25 -10.02
C ILE A 37 9.26 20.00 -9.26
N GLU A 38 10.47 19.95 -8.73
CA GLU A 38 10.92 18.84 -7.88
C GLU A 38 10.04 18.66 -6.64
N SER A 39 9.61 19.78 -6.04
CA SER A 39 8.65 19.71 -4.92
C SER A 39 7.30 19.14 -5.36
N LYS A 40 6.80 19.51 -6.55
CA LYS A 40 5.57 18.92 -7.10
C LYS A 40 5.73 17.43 -7.36
N GLN A 41 6.86 16.99 -7.93
CA GLN A 41 7.14 15.59 -8.17
C GLN A 41 7.13 14.78 -6.85
N ARG A 42 7.79 15.28 -5.79
CA ARG A 42 7.76 14.61 -4.46
C ARG A 42 6.36 14.47 -3.88
N ILE A 43 5.54 15.52 -4.00
CA ILE A 43 4.14 15.46 -3.53
C ILE A 43 3.33 14.49 -4.38
N ASN A 44 3.55 14.49 -5.69
CA ASN A 44 2.92 13.58 -6.63
C ASN A 44 3.22 12.11 -6.29
N ASP A 45 4.50 11.77 -6.06
CA ASP A 45 4.92 10.43 -5.64
C ASP A 45 4.17 9.98 -4.38
N GLN A 46 4.09 10.84 -3.38
CA GLN A 46 3.44 10.52 -2.11
C GLN A 46 1.93 10.34 -2.26
N ALA A 47 1.28 11.14 -3.10
CA ALA A 47 -0.14 10.99 -3.40
C ALA A 47 -0.41 9.65 -4.12
N TYR A 48 0.37 9.31 -5.14
CA TYR A 48 0.23 8.04 -5.85
C TYR A 48 0.60 6.84 -4.99
N PHE A 49 1.60 6.96 -4.12
CA PHE A 49 1.89 5.93 -3.13
C PHE A 49 0.67 5.62 -2.24
N VAL A 50 -0.04 6.64 -1.76
CA VAL A 50 -1.25 6.44 -0.94
C VAL A 50 -2.37 5.75 -1.73
N LEU A 51 -2.53 6.09 -3.02
CA LEU A 51 -3.49 5.41 -3.90
C LEU A 51 -3.12 3.94 -4.13
N CYS A 52 -1.85 3.66 -4.42
CA CYS A 52 -1.34 2.29 -4.55
C CYS A 52 -1.52 1.49 -3.26
N TRP A 53 -1.20 2.11 -2.10
CA TRP A 53 -1.41 1.50 -0.80
C TRP A 53 -2.87 1.08 -0.57
N GLY A 54 -3.84 1.91 -0.95
CA GLY A 54 -5.26 1.57 -0.85
C GLY A 54 -5.61 0.27 -1.57
N GLN A 55 -4.99 -0.04 -2.70
CA GLN A 55 -5.18 -1.30 -3.42
C GLN A 55 -4.62 -2.51 -2.66
N LEU A 56 -3.47 -2.37 -2.00
CA LEU A 56 -2.88 -3.42 -1.17
C LEU A 56 -3.72 -3.64 0.10
N GLU A 57 -4.15 -2.57 0.76
CA GLU A 57 -5.00 -2.64 1.95
C GLU A 57 -6.32 -3.38 1.66
N MET A 58 -6.97 -3.06 0.54
CA MET A 58 -8.17 -3.77 0.09
C MET A 58 -7.91 -5.26 -0.15
N ALA A 59 -6.79 -5.62 -0.79
CA ALA A 59 -6.45 -7.01 -1.04
C ALA A 59 -6.22 -7.79 0.27
N ILE A 60 -5.55 -7.19 1.25
CA ILE A 60 -5.34 -7.76 2.59
C ILE A 60 -6.70 -7.97 3.29
N ASP A 61 -7.59 -6.98 3.23
CA ASP A 61 -8.92 -7.05 3.85
C ASP A 61 -9.76 -8.17 3.22
N ASP A 62 -9.77 -8.30 1.91
CA ASP A 62 -10.51 -9.37 1.21
C ASP A 62 -9.99 -10.75 1.60
N MET A 63 -8.68 -10.92 1.66
CA MET A 63 -8.07 -12.18 2.08
C MET A 63 -8.33 -12.48 3.56
N CYS A 64 -8.30 -11.46 4.42
CA CYS A 64 -8.67 -11.59 5.84
C CYS A 64 -10.12 -12.04 6.01
N ARG A 65 -11.07 -11.43 5.27
CA ARG A 65 -12.50 -11.85 5.26
C ARG A 65 -12.63 -13.31 4.84
N ASN A 66 -11.92 -13.72 3.80
CA ASN A 66 -11.94 -15.10 3.32
C ASN A 66 -11.37 -16.07 4.37
N ALA A 67 -10.29 -15.69 5.06
CA ALA A 67 -9.70 -16.48 6.14
C ALA A 67 -10.70 -16.66 7.30
N ILE A 68 -11.38 -15.59 7.70
CA ILE A 68 -12.41 -15.64 8.76
C ILE A 68 -13.55 -16.57 8.35
N ARG A 69 -14.16 -16.38 7.16
CA ARG A 69 -15.26 -17.23 6.68
C ARG A 69 -14.87 -18.70 6.60
N ARG A 70 -13.66 -19.01 6.13
CA ARG A 70 -13.16 -20.38 6.08
C ARG A 70 -13.03 -21.02 7.46
N ARG A 71 -12.59 -20.27 8.45
CA ARG A 71 -12.48 -20.75 9.84
C ARG A 71 -13.84 -20.90 10.51
N GLN A 72 -14.77 -19.99 10.24
CA GLN A 72 -16.15 -20.07 10.72
C GLN A 72 -16.91 -21.25 10.12
N SER A 73 -16.59 -21.68 8.90
CA SER A 73 -17.21 -22.85 8.25
C SER A 73 -16.66 -24.19 8.75
N SER A 74 -15.65 -24.19 9.65
CA SER A 74 -15.09 -25.43 10.20
C SER A 74 -16.13 -26.22 10.98
N GLY A 75 -16.23 -27.54 10.72
CA GLY A 75 -17.03 -28.45 11.53
C GLY A 75 -16.48 -28.64 12.98
N ASN A 76 -15.24 -28.28 13.22
CA ASN A 76 -14.61 -28.37 14.55
C ASN A 76 -14.92 -27.11 15.36
N TRP A 77 -15.77 -27.25 16.40
CA TRP A 77 -16.13 -26.14 17.28
C TRP A 77 -14.90 -25.48 17.96
N ALA A 78 -13.89 -26.24 18.33
CA ALA A 78 -12.68 -25.70 18.99
C ALA A 78 -11.92 -24.73 18.08
N ILE A 79 -11.96 -24.95 16.75
CA ILE A 79 -11.41 -24.02 15.76
C ILE A 79 -12.35 -22.82 15.57
N ARG A 80 -13.64 -23.09 15.34
CA ARG A 80 -14.63 -22.06 14.97
C ARG A 80 -14.88 -21.04 16.06
N ARG A 81 -14.95 -21.45 17.35
CA ARG A 81 -15.37 -20.59 18.48
C ARG A 81 -14.66 -19.25 18.59
N ALA A 82 -13.35 -19.19 18.23
CA ALA A 82 -12.58 -17.96 18.29
C ALA A 82 -12.89 -17.02 17.10
N TRP A 83 -13.32 -17.60 15.98
CA TRP A 83 -13.58 -16.87 14.74
C TRP A 83 -15.02 -16.39 14.62
N ASP A 84 -15.95 -17.03 15.32
CA ASP A 84 -17.37 -16.61 15.40
C ASP A 84 -17.53 -15.24 16.08
N LEU A 85 -16.48 -14.72 16.72
CA LEU A 85 -16.45 -13.37 17.29
C LEU A 85 -16.31 -12.25 16.26
N TYR A 86 -15.86 -12.57 15.03
CA TYR A 86 -15.63 -11.59 13.97
C TYR A 86 -16.74 -11.63 12.94
N ASN A 87 -17.19 -10.45 12.52
CA ASN A 87 -18.10 -10.33 11.40
C ASN A 87 -17.32 -10.06 10.11
N PRO A 88 -17.19 -11.02 9.18
CA PRO A 88 -16.46 -10.83 7.92
C PRO A 88 -17.20 -9.89 6.95
N ASP A 89 -18.46 -9.59 7.18
CA ASP A 89 -19.27 -8.69 6.34
C ASP A 89 -19.25 -7.23 6.85
N ASP A 90 -18.59 -6.99 7.99
CA ASP A 90 -18.35 -5.64 8.47
C ASP A 90 -17.30 -4.93 7.60
N ASP A 91 -17.63 -3.74 7.11
CA ASP A 91 -16.78 -2.94 6.22
C ASP A 91 -15.37 -2.68 6.79
N ARG A 92 -15.25 -2.60 8.10
CA ARG A 92 -13.99 -2.29 8.79
C ARG A 92 -13.34 -3.49 9.47
N LEU A 93 -13.90 -4.71 9.33
CA LEU A 93 -13.48 -5.85 10.15
C LEU A 93 -13.32 -5.43 11.62
N SER A 94 -14.40 -4.86 12.20
CA SER A 94 -14.36 -4.16 13.49
C SER A 94 -13.69 -5.03 14.55
N GLY A 95 -12.79 -4.39 15.31
CA GLY A 95 -11.97 -5.06 16.32
C GLY A 95 -10.63 -5.61 15.82
N LEU A 96 -10.37 -5.63 14.49
CA LEU A 96 -9.06 -6.02 13.95
C LEU A 96 -8.26 -4.80 13.47
N ARG A 97 -7.19 -4.48 14.17
CA ARG A 97 -6.20 -3.50 13.74
C ARG A 97 -5.51 -4.00 12.46
N PHE A 98 -4.93 -3.07 11.68
CA PHE A 98 -4.28 -3.42 10.42
C PHE A 98 -3.16 -4.48 10.57
N ASP A 99 -2.32 -4.35 11.59
CA ASP A 99 -1.26 -5.33 11.90
C ASP A 99 -1.83 -6.74 12.20
N HIS A 100 -2.97 -6.81 12.90
CA HIS A 100 -3.65 -8.09 13.14
C HIS A 100 -4.24 -8.67 11.85
N ARG A 101 -4.88 -7.84 11.00
CA ARG A 101 -5.41 -8.29 9.69
C ARG A 101 -4.29 -8.86 8.83
N THR A 102 -3.17 -8.14 8.76
CA THR A 102 -1.99 -8.56 8.00
C THR A 102 -1.41 -9.88 8.54
N ALA A 103 -1.34 -10.05 9.87
CA ALA A 103 -0.84 -11.29 10.49
C ALA A 103 -1.74 -12.52 10.26
N LEU A 104 -3.01 -12.32 9.89
CA LEU A 104 -3.90 -13.44 9.51
C LEU A 104 -3.60 -14.00 8.11
N VAL A 105 -2.96 -13.24 7.25
CA VAL A 105 -2.77 -13.56 5.82
C VAL A 105 -1.31 -13.59 5.39
N LEU A 106 -0.39 -13.07 6.21
CA LEU A 106 1.06 -13.11 6.02
C LEU A 106 1.76 -13.59 7.30
N ASP A 107 2.85 -14.35 7.13
CA ASP A 107 3.61 -14.87 8.28
C ASP A 107 4.43 -13.76 8.96
N GLN A 108 3.96 -13.36 10.15
CA GLN A 108 4.61 -12.36 11.00
C GLN A 108 6.03 -12.80 11.47
N LYS A 109 6.30 -14.10 11.52
CA LYS A 109 7.56 -14.65 12.04
C LYS A 109 8.59 -14.95 10.96
N ALA A 110 8.29 -14.67 9.70
CA ALA A 110 9.16 -15.00 8.55
C ALA A 110 10.44 -14.13 8.44
N GLY A 111 10.68 -13.20 9.36
CA GLY A 111 11.91 -12.38 9.43
C GLY A 111 11.77 -10.99 8.83
N SER A 112 12.86 -10.19 8.88
CA SER A 112 12.86 -8.76 8.58
C SER A 112 12.60 -8.40 7.11
N ASN A 113 12.90 -9.31 6.18
CA ASN A 113 12.66 -9.10 4.74
C ASN A 113 11.39 -9.81 4.24
N SER A 114 10.56 -10.28 5.15
CA SER A 114 9.33 -10.99 4.82
C SER A 114 8.28 -10.06 4.18
N PRO A 115 7.31 -10.62 3.43
CA PRO A 115 6.16 -9.87 2.94
C PRO A 115 5.40 -9.13 4.06
N TRP A 116 5.30 -9.74 5.24
CA TRP A 116 4.71 -9.09 6.42
C TRP A 116 5.52 -7.85 6.85
N ALA A 117 6.84 -7.98 7.02
CA ALA A 117 7.70 -6.89 7.45
C ALA A 117 7.70 -5.72 6.44
N LYS A 118 7.76 -6.02 5.13
CA LYS A 118 7.63 -5.03 4.05
C LYS A 118 6.27 -4.32 4.11
N THR A 119 5.17 -5.07 4.26
CA THR A 119 3.83 -4.50 4.39
C THR A 119 3.75 -3.54 5.58
N MET A 120 4.31 -3.91 6.74
CA MET A 120 4.31 -3.04 7.93
C MET A 120 5.17 -1.79 7.74
N SER A 121 6.29 -1.88 7.00
CA SER A 121 7.11 -0.72 6.63
C SER A 121 6.33 0.27 5.76
N TYR A 122 5.62 -0.22 4.74
CA TYR A 122 4.76 0.61 3.90
C TYR A 122 3.57 1.20 4.66
N TYR A 123 2.99 0.44 5.60
CA TYR A 123 1.95 0.96 6.49
C TYR A 123 2.45 2.13 7.35
N ALA A 124 3.66 2.03 7.89
CA ALA A 124 4.28 3.12 8.64
C ALA A 124 4.52 4.36 7.76
N LEU A 125 5.02 4.16 6.52
CA LEU A 125 5.23 5.24 5.55
C LEU A 125 3.90 5.92 5.19
N ARG A 126 2.86 5.14 4.87
CA ARG A 126 1.52 5.66 4.57
C ARG A 126 0.97 6.52 5.72
N ASN A 127 1.12 6.05 6.97
CA ASN A 127 0.65 6.80 8.11
C ASN A 127 1.40 8.12 8.31
N GLN A 128 2.72 8.14 8.10
CA GLN A 128 3.50 9.38 8.13
C GLN A 128 2.98 10.39 7.10
N ILE A 129 2.76 9.96 5.85
CA ILE A 129 2.25 10.82 4.78
C ILE A 129 0.83 11.30 5.11
N ALA A 130 -0.06 10.41 5.56
CA ALA A 130 -1.45 10.74 5.90
C ALA A 130 -1.55 11.73 7.07
N HIS A 131 -0.58 11.74 7.97
CA HIS A 131 -0.48 12.72 9.06
C HIS A 131 0.28 14.00 8.67
N GLY A 132 0.57 14.19 7.39
CA GLY A 132 1.18 15.42 6.86
C GLY A 132 2.71 15.46 6.97
N THR A 133 3.36 14.35 7.33
CA THR A 133 4.83 14.26 7.33
C THR A 133 5.32 13.92 5.93
N LEU A 134 5.55 14.95 5.11
CA LEU A 134 6.07 14.76 3.76
C LEU A 134 7.53 14.30 3.78
N LYS A 135 7.86 13.34 2.91
CA LYS A 135 9.24 12.88 2.73
C LYS A 135 10.04 13.88 1.90
N ALA A 136 11.31 14.05 2.23
CA ALA A 136 12.24 14.86 1.44
C ALA A 136 12.66 14.15 0.15
N GLU A 137 12.69 12.82 0.16
CA GLU A 137 13.10 11.97 -0.95
C GLU A 137 11.93 11.60 -1.85
N ARG A 138 12.25 11.28 -3.11
CA ARG A 138 11.31 10.72 -4.07
C ARG A 138 10.93 9.29 -3.66
N ILE A 139 9.69 8.88 -3.98
CA ILE A 139 9.24 7.49 -3.85
C ILE A 139 9.18 6.91 -5.26
N ASP A 140 9.89 5.81 -5.50
CA ASP A 140 9.79 5.06 -6.75
C ASP A 140 8.47 4.28 -6.80
N ILE A 141 7.48 4.83 -7.51
CA ILE A 141 6.15 4.22 -7.62
C ILE A 141 6.20 2.92 -8.41
N HIS A 142 7.09 2.80 -9.39
CA HIS A 142 7.24 1.54 -10.13
C HIS A 142 7.73 0.41 -9.21
N GLU A 143 8.76 0.66 -8.40
CA GLU A 143 9.24 -0.30 -7.40
C GLU A 143 8.15 -0.68 -6.38
N VAL A 144 7.41 0.31 -5.87
CA VAL A 144 6.27 0.09 -4.96
C VAL A 144 5.23 -0.83 -5.59
N VAL A 145 4.85 -0.59 -6.83
CA VAL A 145 3.86 -1.41 -7.55
C VAL A 145 4.35 -2.85 -7.70
N GLN A 146 5.61 -3.05 -8.08
CA GLN A 146 6.24 -4.37 -8.21
C GLN A 146 6.24 -5.11 -6.86
N GLU A 147 6.64 -4.44 -5.78
CA GLU A 147 6.64 -5.04 -4.45
C GLU A 147 5.23 -5.37 -3.96
N PHE A 148 4.22 -4.55 -4.27
CA PHE A 148 2.83 -4.84 -3.89
C PHE A 148 2.29 -6.08 -4.62
N PHE A 149 2.62 -6.29 -5.90
CA PHE A 149 2.29 -7.53 -6.59
C PHE A 149 3.01 -8.74 -5.99
N GLN A 150 4.28 -8.58 -5.58
CA GLN A 150 4.99 -9.64 -4.87
C GLN A 150 4.31 -9.96 -3.54
N ILE A 151 3.98 -8.95 -2.72
CA ILE A 151 3.27 -9.16 -1.44
C ILE A 151 1.93 -9.88 -1.71
N GLN A 152 1.17 -9.46 -2.72
CA GLN A 152 -0.10 -10.11 -3.08
C GLN A 152 0.05 -11.60 -3.35
N SER A 153 1.15 -12.02 -3.97
CA SER A 153 1.39 -13.42 -4.29
C SER A 153 1.58 -14.31 -3.05
N PHE A 154 1.89 -13.73 -1.91
CA PHE A 154 2.05 -14.42 -0.62
C PHE A 154 0.79 -14.38 0.25
N LEU A 155 -0.23 -13.59 -0.10
CA LEU A 155 -1.46 -13.52 0.68
C LEU A 155 -2.16 -14.88 0.69
N GLN A 156 -2.40 -15.42 1.89
CA GLN A 156 -3.07 -16.69 2.10
C GLN A 156 -4.29 -16.47 3.01
N GLY A 157 -5.45 -16.87 2.53
CA GLY A 157 -6.72 -16.73 3.24
C GLY A 157 -7.37 -18.06 3.59
#